data_9fb4c45515d220e365413a9f209e1736
#
_entry.id   9fb4c45515d220e365413a9f209e1736
#
_cell.length_a   1.000
_cell.length_b   1.000
_cell.length_c   1.000
_cell.angle_alpha   90.00
_cell.angle_beta   90.00
_cell.angle_gamma   90.00
#
_symmetry.space_group_name_H-M   'P 1'
#
loop_
_entity.id
_entity.type
_entity.pdbx_description
1 polymer ?
#
loop_
_entity_poly.entity_id
_entity_poly.type
_entity_poly.pdbx_seq_one_letter_code
_entity_poly.pdbx_strand_id
1 'polypeptide(L)'
;MKPQLEQLLQAALRELAGGSIPDATDAASISVERTRDLQHGDFSTNAALRLAKAARRNPRELAQAIVAALPPNSLIARSEVAGAGFINFFLTPQAYSQELARIHELGDRYGRSNLGGGQRVMLEFVSANPTGPLHVGHGRQAAYGATLSNMLNAVGFSVSREYYINDAGRQMDILAASAWLRYLELNGEQLPFPANGYRGDYVRAIAEYLRLKTGDRLRRAAKDVLQDLPADAPAGDKEAYIDALIGRTRDLIGDDGFRRVLELSLEQMLADIRADLEAFGVSFDRWYSERALGESGAIDRALERLEAQGRLYRKEGATWFRATDFGDEKDRVVVRENGARTYFASDIAYHLEKRERGFERLIDVLGADHHGYVARVRAGLVAMGEPGDCLEVNLVQFVNLLRGGEKIPMGKREAQFVTLRELRAEVGNDACRFFYLMRSHDQPLDFDLELAKARTNENPVYYIQYAHARVASVMKQLAARGFELDCAEGLASAQMLAGEQEQAVLNSLARYPEVLALAATNRAPHAVVHYLRELANVFHTYYNAEQFIVSDARLRNARLALVLGVQQVIRNGLTLLGVSAPESM
;
A
#
# COMPACT_ATOMS: atom_id res chain seq x y z
N MET A 1 0.21 -12.99 -22.66
CA MET A 1 1.16 -14.08 -23.04
C MET A 1 1.19 -15.21 -22.01
N LYS A 2 1.65 -15.01 -20.77
CA LYS A 2 1.75 -16.08 -19.75
C LYS A 2 0.46 -16.90 -19.60
N PRO A 3 -0.75 -16.31 -19.43
CA PRO A 3 -1.99 -17.10 -19.31
C PRO A 3 -2.28 -17.96 -20.53
N GLN A 4 -1.92 -17.50 -21.72
CA GLN A 4 -2.11 -18.25 -22.96
C GLN A 4 -1.17 -19.47 -23.03
N LEU A 5 0.11 -19.29 -22.60
CA LEU A 5 1.06 -20.40 -22.47
C LEU A 5 0.58 -21.44 -21.44
N GLU A 6 0.07 -20.98 -20.30
CA GLU A 6 -0.50 -21.86 -19.26
C GLU A 6 -1.70 -22.64 -19.79
N GLN A 7 -2.57 -22.02 -20.58
CA GLN A 7 -3.69 -22.70 -21.25
C GLN A 7 -3.22 -23.77 -22.24
N LEU A 8 -2.21 -23.45 -23.06
CA LEU A 8 -1.62 -24.41 -24.01
C LEU A 8 -0.99 -25.59 -23.27
N LEU A 9 -0.26 -25.31 -22.19
CA LEU A 9 0.35 -26.32 -21.35
C LEU A 9 -0.70 -27.21 -20.68
N GLN A 10 -1.77 -26.62 -20.14
CA GLN A 10 -2.89 -27.35 -19.56
C GLN A 10 -3.61 -28.22 -20.60
N ALA A 11 -3.78 -27.76 -21.84
CA ALA A 11 -4.35 -28.54 -22.92
C ALA A 11 -3.47 -29.75 -23.24
N ALA A 12 -2.15 -29.58 -23.36
CA ALA A 12 -1.22 -30.69 -23.57
C ALA A 12 -1.24 -31.71 -22.43
N LEU A 13 -1.34 -31.24 -21.18
CA LEU A 13 -1.42 -32.13 -20.02
C LEU A 13 -2.74 -32.92 -19.99
N ARG A 14 -3.88 -32.34 -20.40
CA ARG A 14 -5.14 -33.02 -20.52
C ARG A 14 -5.11 -34.11 -21.61
N GLU A 15 -4.46 -33.87 -22.74
CA GLU A 15 -4.28 -34.85 -23.79
C GLU A 15 -3.47 -36.07 -23.31
N LEU A 16 -2.49 -35.84 -22.45
CA LEU A 16 -1.67 -36.88 -21.84
C LEU A 16 -2.34 -37.57 -20.63
N ALA A 17 -3.42 -37.02 -20.08
CA ALA A 17 -4.17 -37.60 -18.98
C ALA A 17 -4.84 -38.94 -19.41
N GLY A 18 -4.87 -39.90 -18.49
CA GLY A 18 -5.40 -41.26 -18.78
C GLY A 18 -4.45 -42.20 -19.51
N GLY A 19 -3.32 -41.68 -20.07
CA GLY A 19 -2.29 -42.53 -20.69
C GLY A 19 -0.92 -42.40 -20.00
N SER A 20 -0.42 -41.18 -19.88
CA SER A 20 0.94 -40.91 -19.40
C SER A 20 1.00 -40.14 -18.08
N ILE A 21 -0.11 -39.54 -17.63
CA ILE A 21 -0.22 -38.75 -16.41
C ILE A 21 -1.49 -39.13 -15.66
N PRO A 22 -1.49 -39.28 -14.31
CA PRO A 22 -2.69 -39.55 -13.53
C PRO A 22 -3.73 -38.44 -13.64
N ASP A 23 -5.03 -38.76 -13.74
CA ASP A 23 -6.15 -37.82 -13.88
C ASP A 23 -6.28 -36.80 -12.71
N ALA A 24 -5.71 -37.13 -11.54
CA ALA A 24 -5.77 -36.31 -10.33
C ALA A 24 -4.61 -35.31 -10.21
N THR A 25 -3.89 -35.05 -11.31
CA THR A 25 -2.76 -34.08 -11.22
C THR A 25 -3.31 -32.68 -11.14
N ASP A 26 -3.01 -32.02 -10.05
CA ASP A 26 -3.39 -30.61 -9.80
C ASP A 26 -2.75 -29.68 -10.85
N ALA A 27 -3.41 -29.61 -12.01
CA ALA A 27 -2.97 -28.75 -13.13
C ALA A 27 -2.90 -27.27 -12.72
N ALA A 28 -3.60 -26.88 -11.67
CA ALA A 28 -3.56 -25.54 -11.12
C ALA A 28 -2.20 -25.20 -10.46
N SER A 29 -1.43 -26.21 -10.08
CA SER A 29 -0.11 -26.01 -9.46
C SER A 29 1.03 -25.83 -10.47
N ILE A 30 0.77 -25.89 -11.78
CA ILE A 30 1.78 -25.84 -12.84
C ILE A 30 1.84 -24.42 -13.37
N SER A 31 2.98 -23.76 -13.17
CA SER A 31 3.22 -22.40 -13.61
C SER A 31 4.22 -22.35 -14.75
N VAL A 32 4.04 -21.33 -15.58
CA VAL A 32 5.02 -20.89 -16.57
C VAL A 32 5.71 -19.64 -16.00
N GLU A 33 7.02 -19.58 -16.05
CA GLU A 33 7.79 -18.45 -15.55
C GLU A 33 8.62 -17.81 -16.67
N ARG A 34 8.76 -16.50 -16.63
CA ARG A 34 9.63 -15.79 -17.56
C ARG A 34 11.09 -16.13 -17.24
N THR A 35 11.89 -16.40 -18.26
CA THR A 35 13.31 -16.69 -18.09
C THR A 35 14.09 -15.42 -17.76
N ARG A 36 15.19 -15.57 -17.06
CA ARG A 36 16.12 -14.46 -16.76
C ARG A 36 17.07 -14.19 -17.93
N ASP A 37 17.36 -15.22 -18.70
CA ASP A 37 18.28 -15.16 -19.85
C ASP A 37 17.52 -15.59 -21.10
N LEU A 38 17.49 -14.72 -22.10
CA LEU A 38 16.83 -14.95 -23.38
C LEU A 38 17.42 -16.14 -24.16
N GLN A 39 18.63 -16.60 -23.84
CA GLN A 39 19.20 -17.83 -24.39
C GLN A 39 18.37 -19.07 -24.01
N HIS A 40 17.64 -18.99 -22.89
CA HIS A 40 16.72 -20.04 -22.43
C HIS A 40 15.26 -19.80 -22.85
N GLY A 41 15.03 -18.95 -23.86
CA GLY A 41 13.71 -18.58 -24.34
C GLY A 41 13.07 -17.44 -23.56
N ASP A 42 11.82 -17.17 -23.86
CA ASP A 42 11.02 -16.11 -23.20
C ASP A 42 10.41 -16.61 -21.89
N PHE A 43 10.00 -17.87 -21.87
CA PHE A 43 9.36 -18.52 -20.73
C PHE A 43 9.88 -19.94 -20.54
N SER A 44 9.78 -20.44 -19.31
CA SER A 44 10.08 -21.83 -18.98
C SER A 44 9.06 -22.41 -18.01
N THR A 45 8.97 -23.74 -18.00
CA THR A 45 8.19 -24.47 -17.00
C THR A 45 8.96 -25.69 -16.49
N ASN A 46 8.77 -26.02 -15.22
CA ASN A 46 9.25 -27.23 -14.58
C ASN A 46 8.15 -28.30 -14.45
N ALA A 47 7.08 -28.20 -15.23
CA ALA A 47 5.90 -29.09 -15.17
C ALA A 47 6.29 -30.56 -15.21
N ALA A 48 7.17 -30.96 -16.14
CA ALA A 48 7.60 -32.36 -16.27
C ALA A 48 8.36 -32.85 -15.04
N LEU A 49 9.21 -32.01 -14.43
CA LEU A 49 9.92 -32.36 -13.19
C LEU A 49 8.97 -32.61 -12.03
N ARG A 50 7.95 -31.77 -11.88
CA ARG A 50 6.95 -31.90 -10.82
C ARG A 50 6.04 -33.12 -11.00
N LEU A 51 5.68 -33.44 -12.24
CA LEU A 51 4.78 -34.54 -12.59
C LEU A 51 5.48 -35.89 -12.72
N ALA A 52 6.79 -35.93 -12.91
CA ALA A 52 7.55 -37.14 -13.21
C ALA A 52 7.33 -38.29 -12.21
N LYS A 53 7.31 -37.97 -10.90
CA LYS A 53 7.10 -38.95 -9.83
C LYS A 53 5.67 -39.57 -9.91
N ALA A 54 4.66 -38.70 -10.08
CA ALA A 54 3.27 -39.16 -10.20
C ALA A 54 3.02 -39.97 -11.49
N ALA A 55 3.63 -39.51 -12.59
CA ALA A 55 3.58 -40.21 -13.90
C ALA A 55 4.46 -41.46 -13.97
N ARG A 56 5.34 -41.70 -12.98
CA ARG A 56 6.35 -42.79 -12.98
C ARG A 56 7.20 -42.82 -14.25
N ARG A 57 7.57 -41.65 -14.76
CA ARG A 57 8.35 -41.46 -15.98
C ARG A 57 9.61 -40.63 -15.73
N ASN A 58 10.59 -40.81 -16.63
CA ASN A 58 11.75 -39.92 -16.66
C ASN A 58 11.26 -38.49 -16.96
N PRO A 59 11.71 -37.46 -16.18
CA PRO A 59 11.25 -36.08 -16.37
C PRO A 59 11.53 -35.55 -17.77
N ARG A 60 12.67 -35.90 -18.38
CA ARG A 60 13.04 -35.44 -19.72
C ARG A 60 12.17 -36.06 -20.80
N GLU A 61 11.83 -37.36 -20.67
CA GLU A 61 10.89 -38.03 -21.57
C GLU A 61 9.48 -37.48 -21.43
N LEU A 62 9.08 -37.16 -20.20
CA LEU A 62 7.79 -36.52 -19.95
C LEU A 62 7.74 -35.12 -20.54
N ALA A 63 8.83 -34.33 -20.42
CA ALA A 63 8.93 -33.01 -21.05
C ALA A 63 8.80 -33.08 -22.57
N GLN A 64 9.43 -34.09 -23.21
CA GLN A 64 9.29 -34.34 -24.66
C GLN A 64 7.86 -34.69 -25.04
N ALA A 65 7.20 -35.51 -24.23
CA ALA A 65 5.79 -35.85 -24.45
C ALA A 65 4.86 -34.65 -24.33
N ILE A 66 5.09 -33.79 -23.32
CA ILE A 66 4.34 -32.53 -23.13
C ILE A 66 4.52 -31.61 -24.34
N VAL A 67 5.76 -31.44 -24.82
CA VAL A 67 6.04 -30.62 -26.01
C VAL A 67 5.35 -31.15 -27.24
N ALA A 68 5.33 -32.49 -27.43
CA ALA A 68 4.67 -33.14 -28.58
C ALA A 68 3.13 -33.03 -28.54
N ALA A 69 2.55 -32.91 -27.32
CA ALA A 69 1.11 -32.76 -27.11
C ALA A 69 0.63 -31.31 -27.12
N LEU A 70 1.55 -30.31 -27.29
CA LEU A 70 1.13 -28.92 -27.38
C LEU A 70 0.24 -28.69 -28.60
N PRO A 71 -0.94 -28.08 -28.45
CA PRO A 71 -1.81 -27.83 -29.62
C PRO A 71 -1.13 -26.80 -30.57
N PRO A 72 -1.47 -26.89 -31.89
CA PRO A 72 -1.01 -25.86 -32.84
C PRO A 72 -1.41 -24.47 -32.40
N ASN A 73 -0.45 -23.54 -32.44
CA ASN A 73 -0.68 -22.17 -31.99
C ASN A 73 0.26 -21.19 -32.71
N SER A 74 -0.07 -19.90 -32.69
CA SER A 74 0.72 -18.81 -33.26
C SER A 74 1.65 -18.12 -32.24
N LEU A 75 1.57 -18.55 -30.96
CA LEU A 75 2.30 -17.91 -29.87
C LEU A 75 3.74 -18.42 -29.76
N ILE A 76 3.95 -19.73 -29.91
CA ILE A 76 5.21 -20.41 -29.70
C ILE A 76 5.91 -20.63 -31.06
N ALA A 77 7.11 -20.07 -31.23
CA ALA A 77 7.96 -20.32 -32.39
C ALA A 77 8.67 -21.69 -32.27
N ARG A 78 9.16 -22.03 -31.08
CA ARG A 78 9.79 -23.30 -30.77
C ARG A 78 9.78 -23.59 -29.27
N SER A 79 9.85 -24.88 -28.92
CA SER A 79 9.98 -25.34 -27.54
C SER A 79 11.23 -26.21 -27.44
N GLU A 80 11.99 -26.06 -26.35
CA GLU A 80 13.23 -26.83 -26.11
C GLU A 80 13.19 -27.49 -24.73
N VAL A 81 13.56 -28.77 -24.68
CA VAL A 81 13.71 -29.50 -23.41
C VAL A 81 15.15 -29.30 -22.92
N ALA A 82 15.30 -28.64 -21.79
CA ALA A 82 16.58 -28.28 -21.18
C ALA A 82 16.83 -29.03 -19.85
N GLY A 83 18.10 -29.29 -19.57
CA GLY A 83 18.52 -29.93 -18.32
C GLY A 83 17.79 -31.24 -18.03
N ALA A 84 17.33 -31.39 -16.81
CA ALA A 84 16.66 -32.60 -16.30
C ALA A 84 15.20 -32.73 -16.72
N GLY A 85 14.59 -31.74 -17.42
CA GLY A 85 13.20 -31.78 -17.83
C GLY A 85 12.48 -30.43 -17.74
N PHE A 86 13.22 -29.31 -17.79
CA PHE A 86 12.63 -27.99 -18.05
C PHE A 86 12.16 -27.90 -19.50
N ILE A 87 11.08 -27.19 -19.75
CA ILE A 87 10.61 -26.85 -21.09
C ILE A 87 10.73 -25.34 -21.25
N ASN A 88 11.54 -24.91 -22.20
CA ASN A 88 11.75 -23.51 -22.57
C ASN A 88 10.89 -23.18 -23.80
N PHE A 89 10.18 -22.06 -23.75
CA PHE A 89 9.34 -21.56 -24.83
C PHE A 89 9.95 -20.30 -25.42
N PHE A 90 10.13 -20.31 -26.74
CA PHE A 90 10.54 -19.15 -27.52
C PHE A 90 9.30 -18.63 -28.28
N LEU A 91 8.96 -17.37 -28.07
CA LEU A 91 7.76 -16.78 -28.64
C LEU A 91 7.99 -16.32 -30.08
N THR A 92 6.91 -16.21 -30.84
CA THR A 92 6.96 -15.63 -32.18
C THR A 92 7.01 -14.09 -32.10
N PRO A 93 7.62 -13.40 -33.07
CA PRO A 93 7.48 -11.93 -33.18
C PRO A 93 6.01 -11.47 -33.26
N GLN A 94 5.14 -12.30 -33.83
CA GLN A 94 3.71 -12.03 -33.91
C GLN A 94 3.05 -11.98 -32.52
N ALA A 95 3.52 -12.76 -31.55
CA ALA A 95 3.02 -12.71 -30.16
C ALA A 95 3.19 -11.33 -29.54
N TYR A 96 4.34 -10.69 -29.76
CA TYR A 96 4.63 -9.35 -29.30
C TYR A 96 3.82 -8.27 -30.05
N SER A 97 3.61 -8.44 -31.36
CA SER A 97 2.74 -7.55 -32.13
C SER A 97 1.28 -7.63 -31.66
N GLN A 98 0.80 -8.82 -31.32
CA GLN A 98 -0.53 -9.00 -30.72
C GLN A 98 -0.63 -8.36 -29.33
N GLU A 99 0.43 -8.40 -28.52
CA GLU A 99 0.43 -7.75 -27.22
C GLU A 99 0.41 -6.22 -27.35
N LEU A 100 1.10 -5.65 -28.34
CA LEU A 100 1.01 -4.23 -28.68
C LEU A 100 -0.43 -3.83 -29.05
N ALA A 101 -1.11 -4.63 -29.88
CA ALA A 101 -2.51 -4.40 -30.22
C ALA A 101 -3.41 -4.43 -28.97
N ARG A 102 -3.17 -5.36 -28.04
CA ARG A 102 -3.90 -5.42 -26.76
C ARG A 102 -3.68 -4.19 -25.87
N ILE A 103 -2.48 -3.60 -25.87
CA ILE A 103 -2.21 -2.36 -25.15
C ILE A 103 -3.14 -1.25 -25.65
N HIS A 104 -3.25 -1.10 -26.97
CA HIS A 104 -4.10 -0.09 -27.59
C HIS A 104 -5.60 -0.38 -27.38
N GLU A 105 -6.02 -1.62 -27.47
CA GLU A 105 -7.41 -2.03 -27.24
C GLU A 105 -7.86 -1.80 -25.79
N LEU A 106 -7.03 -2.20 -24.83
CA LEU A 106 -7.38 -2.15 -23.40
C LEU A 106 -7.11 -0.78 -22.77
N GLY A 107 -6.16 0.01 -23.30
CA GLY A 107 -5.83 1.32 -22.77
C GLY A 107 -5.52 1.29 -21.28
N ASP A 108 -6.28 2.05 -20.48
CA ASP A 108 -6.13 2.11 -19.01
C ASP A 108 -6.43 0.79 -18.29
N ARG A 109 -7.02 -0.17 -18.99
CA ARG A 109 -7.30 -1.52 -18.45
C ARG A 109 -6.15 -2.51 -18.72
N TYR A 110 -5.16 -2.15 -19.55
CA TYR A 110 -4.03 -3.03 -19.80
C TYR A 110 -3.23 -3.31 -18.52
N GLY A 111 -2.94 -4.56 -18.28
CA GLY A 111 -2.32 -5.06 -17.05
C GLY A 111 -3.30 -5.54 -15.99
N ARG A 112 -4.57 -5.15 -16.05
CA ARG A 112 -5.60 -5.60 -15.12
C ARG A 112 -5.94 -7.08 -15.34
N SER A 113 -6.28 -7.77 -14.23
CA SER A 113 -6.65 -9.19 -14.25
C SER A 113 -7.75 -9.49 -13.24
N ASN A 114 -8.22 -10.73 -13.22
CA ASN A 114 -9.19 -11.22 -12.22
C ASN A 114 -8.54 -12.24 -11.26
N LEU A 115 -7.27 -12.05 -10.92
CA LEU A 115 -6.55 -12.94 -10.00
C LEU A 115 -7.22 -13.03 -8.63
N GLY A 116 -7.75 -11.90 -8.14
CA GLY A 116 -8.44 -11.81 -6.87
C GLY A 116 -9.85 -12.40 -6.85
N GLY A 117 -10.46 -12.71 -8.01
CA GLY A 117 -11.78 -13.35 -8.10
C GLY A 117 -12.91 -12.58 -7.39
N GLY A 118 -12.76 -11.29 -7.13
CA GLY A 118 -13.73 -10.49 -6.38
C GLY A 118 -13.63 -10.65 -4.85
N GLN A 119 -12.64 -11.38 -4.34
CA GLN A 119 -12.45 -11.59 -2.90
C GLN A 119 -12.41 -10.24 -2.15
N ARG A 120 -13.20 -10.15 -1.07
CA ARG A 120 -13.33 -8.92 -0.28
C ARG A 120 -12.16 -8.76 0.69
N VAL A 121 -11.43 -7.66 0.55
CA VAL A 121 -10.25 -7.32 1.36
C VAL A 121 -10.54 -6.05 2.16
N MET A 122 -10.34 -6.09 3.47
CA MET A 122 -10.22 -4.89 4.30
C MET A 122 -8.74 -4.50 4.38
N LEU A 123 -8.42 -3.28 4.00
CA LEU A 123 -7.08 -2.73 4.09
C LEU A 123 -7.08 -1.53 5.03
N GLU A 124 -6.52 -1.73 6.22
CA GLU A 124 -6.30 -0.66 7.20
C GLU A 124 -4.89 -0.10 7.05
N PHE A 125 -4.75 1.23 7.05
CA PHE A 125 -3.44 1.87 6.98
C PHE A 125 -3.45 3.29 7.52
N VAL A 126 -2.29 3.82 7.88
CA VAL A 126 -2.04 5.08 8.59
C VAL A 126 -2.52 5.01 10.03
N SER A 127 -3.82 5.04 10.28
CA SER A 127 -4.46 4.94 11.61
C SER A 127 -3.70 5.70 12.70
N ALA A 128 -3.23 6.93 12.37
CA ALA A 128 -2.45 7.77 13.27
C ALA A 128 -3.34 8.33 14.40
N ASN A 129 -2.80 8.42 15.61
CA ASN A 129 -3.48 9.04 16.73
C ASN A 129 -3.80 10.51 16.42
N PRO A 130 -5.03 10.98 16.63
CA PRO A 130 -5.45 12.36 16.33
C PRO A 130 -4.95 13.36 17.38
N THR A 131 -3.65 13.28 17.71
CA THR A 131 -2.97 14.13 18.70
C THR A 131 -2.03 15.14 18.08
N GLY A 132 -1.97 15.19 16.76
CA GLY A 132 -1.12 16.11 16.00
C GLY A 132 -1.18 15.84 14.50
N PRO A 133 -0.55 16.71 13.68
CA PRO A 133 -0.50 16.56 12.23
C PRO A 133 0.26 15.29 11.81
N LEU A 134 -0.04 14.81 10.60
CA LEU A 134 0.67 13.67 10.03
C LEU A 134 2.14 14.01 9.78
N HIS A 135 3.04 13.14 10.21
CA HIS A 135 4.48 13.27 9.95
C HIS A 135 4.92 12.39 8.77
N VAL A 136 6.16 12.54 8.34
CA VAL A 136 6.74 11.84 7.17
C VAL A 136 6.62 10.31 7.23
N GLY A 137 6.66 9.71 8.42
CA GLY A 137 6.44 8.26 8.59
C GLY A 137 5.02 7.82 8.24
N HIS A 138 4.02 8.62 8.63
CA HIS A 138 2.62 8.39 8.22
C HIS A 138 2.44 8.58 6.70
N GLY A 139 3.18 9.49 6.08
CA GLY A 139 3.19 9.67 4.63
C GLY A 139 3.62 8.40 3.89
N ARG A 140 4.63 7.67 4.40
CA ARG A 140 5.07 6.40 3.80
C ARG A 140 3.98 5.33 3.90
N GLN A 141 3.33 5.20 5.06
CA GLN A 141 2.21 4.27 5.24
C GLN A 141 1.04 4.61 4.31
N ALA A 142 0.73 5.91 4.17
CA ALA A 142 -0.33 6.40 3.29
C ALA A 142 -0.04 6.10 1.82
N ALA A 143 1.18 6.37 1.33
CA ALA A 143 1.58 6.06 -0.04
C ALA A 143 1.55 4.55 -0.31
N TYR A 144 2.09 3.75 0.61
CA TYR A 144 2.13 2.29 0.51
C TYR A 144 0.72 1.69 0.51
N GLY A 145 -0.12 2.02 1.50
CA GLY A 145 -1.47 1.48 1.63
C GLY A 145 -2.37 1.84 0.45
N ALA A 146 -2.35 3.11 0.02
CA ALA A 146 -3.12 3.55 -1.14
C ALA A 146 -2.69 2.85 -2.43
N THR A 147 -1.38 2.70 -2.66
CA THR A 147 -0.86 2.00 -3.83
C THR A 147 -1.18 0.51 -3.79
N LEU A 148 -1.05 -0.13 -2.63
CA LEU A 148 -1.43 -1.53 -2.44
C LEU A 148 -2.91 -1.75 -2.75
N SER A 149 -3.80 -0.87 -2.27
CA SER A 149 -5.22 -0.90 -2.61
C SER A 149 -5.46 -0.80 -4.12
N ASN A 150 -4.77 0.13 -4.81
CA ASN A 150 -4.89 0.30 -6.25
C ASN A 150 -4.45 -0.96 -7.01
N MET A 151 -3.31 -1.56 -6.63
CA MET A 151 -2.81 -2.79 -7.24
C MET A 151 -3.75 -3.99 -7.02
N LEU A 152 -4.23 -4.19 -5.78
CA LEU A 152 -5.16 -5.27 -5.47
C LEU A 152 -6.47 -5.13 -6.26
N ASN A 153 -7.04 -3.93 -6.33
CA ASN A 153 -8.22 -3.67 -7.17
C ASN A 153 -7.93 -3.91 -8.65
N ALA A 154 -6.75 -3.55 -9.15
CA ALA A 154 -6.37 -3.77 -10.54
C ALA A 154 -6.26 -5.26 -10.90
N VAL A 155 -5.95 -6.13 -9.94
CA VAL A 155 -5.88 -7.57 -10.15
C VAL A 155 -7.15 -8.32 -9.69
N GLY A 156 -8.26 -7.60 -9.44
CA GLY A 156 -9.57 -8.20 -9.26
C GLY A 156 -9.99 -8.52 -7.83
N PHE A 157 -9.30 -8.00 -6.79
CA PHE A 157 -9.83 -7.99 -5.43
C PHE A 157 -10.82 -6.85 -5.25
N SER A 158 -11.72 -6.98 -4.28
CA SER A 158 -12.64 -5.91 -3.85
C SER A 158 -12.11 -5.31 -2.54
N VAL A 159 -11.36 -4.22 -2.63
CA VAL A 159 -10.67 -3.60 -1.49
C VAL A 159 -11.50 -2.49 -0.89
N SER A 160 -11.73 -2.55 0.43
CA SER A 160 -12.23 -1.44 1.25
C SER A 160 -11.10 -0.88 2.10
N ARG A 161 -10.94 0.44 2.08
CA ARG A 161 -9.91 1.19 2.82
C ARG A 161 -10.48 1.70 4.13
N GLU A 162 -9.82 1.37 5.25
CA GLU A 162 -10.28 1.79 6.57
C GLU A 162 -9.19 2.56 7.30
N TYR A 163 -9.57 3.63 7.97
CA TYR A 163 -8.76 4.38 8.92
C TYR A 163 -9.33 4.16 10.32
N TYR A 164 -8.54 3.59 11.23
CA TYR A 164 -8.91 3.46 12.64
C TYR A 164 -8.60 4.75 13.38
N ILE A 165 -9.62 5.33 14.00
CA ILE A 165 -9.50 6.54 14.81
C ILE A 165 -9.37 6.14 16.27
N ASN A 166 -8.19 6.34 16.84
CA ASN A 166 -7.96 6.17 18.28
C ASN A 166 -8.50 7.42 19.01
N ASP A 167 -9.82 7.52 19.15
CA ASP A 167 -10.55 8.65 19.74
C ASP A 167 -10.95 8.40 21.20
N ALA A 168 -10.31 7.46 21.86
CA ALA A 168 -10.52 7.13 23.25
C ALA A 168 -9.21 7.13 24.08
N GLY A 169 -9.33 7.21 25.40
CA GLY A 169 -8.21 7.04 26.30
C GLY A 169 -7.41 8.30 26.61
N ARG A 170 -6.38 8.13 27.44
CA ARG A 170 -5.63 9.18 28.12
C ARG A 170 -5.00 10.22 27.17
N GLN A 171 -4.55 9.82 25.96
CA GLN A 171 -3.97 10.78 25.00
C GLN A 171 -5.00 11.80 24.54
N MET A 172 -6.24 11.39 24.41
CA MET A 172 -7.35 12.28 24.05
C MET A 172 -7.66 13.27 25.19
N ASP A 173 -7.61 12.79 26.45
CA ASP A 173 -7.78 13.65 27.60
C ASP A 173 -6.66 14.70 27.70
N ILE A 174 -5.41 14.33 27.41
CA ILE A 174 -4.27 15.27 27.32
C ILE A 174 -4.48 16.30 26.20
N LEU A 175 -4.98 15.88 25.03
CA LEU A 175 -5.29 16.81 23.94
C LEU A 175 -6.37 17.81 24.36
N ALA A 176 -7.45 17.35 24.98
CA ALA A 176 -8.53 18.20 25.46
C ALA A 176 -8.02 19.22 26.50
N ALA A 177 -7.25 18.77 27.50
CA ALA A 177 -6.66 19.66 28.50
C ALA A 177 -5.70 20.69 27.85
N SER A 178 -4.85 20.27 26.92
CA SER A 178 -3.94 21.15 26.18
C SER A 178 -4.68 22.22 25.37
N ALA A 179 -5.73 21.81 24.65
CA ALA A 179 -6.56 22.72 23.87
C ALA A 179 -7.31 23.73 24.76
N TRP A 180 -7.82 23.26 25.90
CA TRP A 180 -8.51 24.13 26.85
C TRP A 180 -7.55 25.14 27.50
N LEU A 181 -6.31 24.78 27.86
CA LEU A 181 -5.32 25.74 28.36
C LEU A 181 -5.00 26.82 27.32
N ARG A 182 -4.82 26.45 26.04
CA ARG A 182 -4.64 27.45 24.97
C ARG A 182 -5.87 28.33 24.76
N TYR A 183 -7.06 27.77 24.93
CA TYR A 183 -8.29 28.56 24.94
C TYR A 183 -8.31 29.57 26.09
N LEU A 184 -7.87 29.21 27.29
CA LEU A 184 -7.77 30.14 28.41
C LEU A 184 -6.74 31.25 28.13
N GLU A 185 -5.57 30.90 27.56
CA GLU A 185 -4.56 31.91 27.12
C GLU A 185 -5.18 32.91 26.12
N LEU A 186 -5.96 32.44 25.13
CA LEU A 186 -6.64 33.29 24.15
C LEU A 186 -7.70 34.22 24.80
N ASN A 187 -8.17 33.84 25.98
CA ASN A 187 -9.11 34.65 26.78
C ASN A 187 -8.40 35.51 27.86
N GLY A 188 -7.07 35.64 27.78
CA GLY A 188 -6.29 36.55 28.62
C GLY A 188 -5.77 35.96 29.93
N GLU A 189 -5.94 34.66 30.16
CA GLU A 189 -5.38 33.97 31.33
C GLU A 189 -3.90 33.63 31.10
N GLN A 190 -3.07 33.80 32.13
CA GLN A 190 -1.65 33.42 32.08
C GLN A 190 -1.41 32.15 32.88
N LEU A 191 -1.06 31.10 32.19
CA LEU A 191 -0.88 29.74 32.73
C LEU A 191 0.45 29.15 32.27
N PRO A 192 1.21 28.46 33.17
CA PRO A 192 2.30 27.62 32.73
C PRO A 192 1.74 26.46 31.87
N PHE A 193 2.42 26.15 30.77
CA PHE A 193 1.99 25.07 29.93
C PHE A 193 2.66 23.76 30.38
N PRO A 194 1.89 22.66 30.57
CA PRO A 194 2.39 21.41 31.15
C PRO A 194 3.50 20.79 30.30
N ALA A 195 4.50 20.19 30.98
CA ALA A 195 5.62 19.51 30.31
C ALA A 195 5.17 18.37 29.40
N ASN A 196 4.11 17.67 29.80
CA ASN A 196 3.52 16.55 29.03
C ASN A 196 2.29 16.94 28.22
N GLY A 197 2.06 18.24 27.99
CA GLY A 197 0.98 18.73 27.12
C GLY A 197 1.40 18.85 25.65
N TYR A 198 0.42 18.86 24.76
CA TYR A 198 0.65 19.09 23.33
C TYR A 198 0.84 20.58 23.03
N ARG A 199 2.02 20.96 22.48
CA ARG A 199 2.46 22.38 22.40
C ARG A 199 2.40 22.99 21.00
N GLY A 200 2.22 22.18 19.96
CA GLY A 200 2.29 22.63 18.56
C GLY A 200 1.24 23.71 18.23
N ASP A 201 1.48 24.46 17.16
CA ASP A 201 0.59 25.54 16.70
C ASP A 201 -0.82 25.03 16.34
N TYR A 202 -0.95 23.77 15.97
CA TYR A 202 -2.25 23.13 15.75
C TYR A 202 -3.14 23.17 17.00
N VAL A 203 -2.57 23.10 18.22
CA VAL A 203 -3.35 23.21 19.47
C VAL A 203 -3.92 24.61 19.64
N ARG A 204 -3.20 25.65 19.18
CA ARG A 204 -3.71 27.02 19.15
C ARG A 204 -4.89 27.16 18.18
N ALA A 205 -4.76 26.58 16.99
CA ALA A 205 -5.87 26.55 16.02
C ALA A 205 -7.11 25.83 16.58
N ILE A 206 -6.93 24.73 17.33
CA ILE A 206 -8.01 24.05 18.06
C ILE A 206 -8.63 25.01 19.09
N ALA A 207 -7.82 25.72 19.86
CA ALA A 207 -8.29 26.68 20.89
C ALA A 207 -9.06 27.85 20.28
N GLU A 208 -8.64 28.37 19.13
CA GLU A 208 -9.41 29.38 18.37
C GLU A 208 -10.75 28.85 17.94
N TYR A 209 -10.80 27.59 17.44
CA TYR A 209 -12.03 26.93 17.09
C TYR A 209 -12.95 26.71 18.30
N LEU A 210 -12.40 26.29 19.45
CA LEU A 210 -13.13 26.20 20.71
C LEU A 210 -13.76 27.55 21.08
N ARG A 211 -12.98 28.64 21.04
CA ARG A 211 -13.47 29.99 21.35
C ARG A 211 -14.60 30.41 20.41
N LEU A 212 -14.46 30.13 19.12
CA LEU A 212 -15.49 30.41 18.13
C LEU A 212 -16.81 29.68 18.45
N LYS A 213 -16.73 28.41 18.88
CA LYS A 213 -17.89 27.54 19.13
C LYS A 213 -18.52 27.74 20.51
N THR A 214 -17.73 28.10 21.52
CA THR A 214 -18.20 28.13 22.92
C THR A 214 -18.25 29.54 23.53
N GLY A 215 -17.64 30.54 22.87
CA GLY A 215 -17.47 31.88 23.47
C GLY A 215 -16.71 31.79 24.79
N ASP A 216 -17.16 32.45 25.83
CA ASP A 216 -16.53 32.52 27.17
C ASP A 216 -17.04 31.45 28.14
N ARG A 217 -17.94 30.55 27.73
CA ARG A 217 -18.61 29.58 28.63
C ARG A 217 -17.66 28.67 29.40
N LEU A 218 -16.51 28.33 28.77
CA LEU A 218 -15.51 27.45 29.35
C LEU A 218 -14.35 28.20 30.00
N ARG A 219 -14.42 29.55 30.09
CA ARG A 219 -13.39 30.38 30.73
C ARG A 219 -13.37 30.13 32.25
N ARG A 220 -12.19 29.97 32.80
CA ARG A 220 -11.92 29.87 34.23
C ARG A 220 -10.65 30.66 34.53
N ALA A 221 -10.57 31.25 35.75
CA ALA A 221 -9.41 32.04 36.15
C ALA A 221 -8.17 31.14 36.37
N ALA A 222 -7.02 31.59 35.96
CA ALA A 222 -5.76 30.86 36.09
C ALA A 222 -5.50 30.31 37.52
N LYS A 223 -5.83 31.11 38.56
CA LYS A 223 -5.68 30.71 39.98
C LYS A 223 -6.52 29.46 40.32
N ASP A 224 -7.70 29.32 39.74
CA ASP A 224 -8.59 28.21 40.03
C ASP A 224 -8.09 26.93 39.28
N VAL A 225 -7.50 27.07 38.10
CA VAL A 225 -6.92 25.97 37.33
C VAL A 225 -5.68 25.40 38.02
N LEU A 226 -4.83 26.25 38.57
CA LEU A 226 -3.54 25.87 39.18
C LEU A 226 -3.68 25.41 40.65
N GLN A 227 -4.85 25.55 41.22
CA GLN A 227 -5.07 25.17 42.63
C GLN A 227 -4.88 23.68 42.83
N ASP A 228 -4.09 23.34 43.89
CA ASP A 228 -3.84 21.97 44.36
C ASP A 228 -3.21 21.03 43.33
N LEU A 229 -2.60 21.55 42.25
CA LEU A 229 -1.82 20.74 41.32
C LEU A 229 -0.45 20.37 41.92
N PRO A 230 0.05 19.14 41.70
CA PRO A 230 1.42 18.77 42.06
C PRO A 230 2.46 19.59 41.23
N ALA A 231 3.73 19.54 41.63
CA ALA A 231 4.77 20.17 40.84
C ALA A 231 4.98 19.47 39.48
N ASP A 232 5.13 20.26 38.41
CA ASP A 232 5.48 19.74 37.09
C ASP A 232 6.99 19.54 36.93
N ALA A 233 7.43 18.85 35.87
CA ALA A 233 8.84 18.77 35.51
C ALA A 233 9.44 20.17 35.25
N PRO A 234 10.72 20.42 35.59
CA PRO A 234 11.70 19.47 36.16
C PRO A 234 11.61 19.27 37.70
N ALA A 235 10.76 20.04 38.41
CA ALA A 235 10.68 20.01 39.86
C ALA A 235 9.83 18.84 40.42
N GLY A 236 9.00 18.23 39.59
CA GLY A 236 8.07 17.14 39.93
C GLY A 236 7.85 16.14 38.83
N ASP A 237 6.80 15.31 39.00
CA ASP A 237 6.41 14.27 38.05
C ASP A 237 5.40 14.83 37.04
N LYS A 238 5.83 14.94 35.77
CA LYS A 238 4.99 15.40 34.66
C LYS A 238 3.74 14.55 34.41
N GLU A 239 3.80 13.25 34.71
CA GLU A 239 2.64 12.33 34.51
C GLU A 239 1.59 12.58 35.61
N ALA A 240 2.03 12.70 36.87
CA ALA A 240 1.15 13.06 37.97
C ALA A 240 0.54 14.46 37.79
N TYR A 241 1.33 15.42 37.28
CA TYR A 241 0.85 16.77 37.01
C TYR A 241 -0.26 16.78 35.95
N ILE A 242 -0.03 16.12 34.81
CA ILE A 242 -1.02 16.14 33.69
C ILE A 242 -2.30 15.40 34.08
N ASP A 243 -2.22 14.30 34.83
CA ASP A 243 -3.40 13.57 35.32
C ASP A 243 -4.21 14.42 36.30
N ALA A 244 -3.53 15.12 37.23
CA ALA A 244 -4.20 16.06 38.14
C ALA A 244 -4.85 17.22 37.38
N LEU A 245 -4.17 17.77 36.37
CA LEU A 245 -4.71 18.85 35.53
C LEU A 245 -5.96 18.39 34.75
N ILE A 246 -5.98 17.18 34.21
CA ILE A 246 -7.15 16.60 33.54
C ILE A 246 -8.31 16.49 34.53
N GLY A 247 -8.07 15.94 35.73
CA GLY A 247 -9.07 15.88 36.80
C GLY A 247 -9.61 17.29 37.16
N ARG A 248 -8.68 18.23 37.39
CA ARG A 248 -9.04 19.62 37.70
C ARG A 248 -9.85 20.29 36.60
N THR A 249 -9.51 20.02 35.32
CA THR A 249 -10.28 20.52 34.18
C THR A 249 -11.72 20.00 34.23
N ARG A 250 -11.92 18.70 34.49
CA ARG A 250 -13.27 18.11 34.63
C ARG A 250 -14.06 18.73 35.78
N ASP A 251 -13.43 18.93 36.93
CA ASP A 251 -14.06 19.57 38.09
C ASP A 251 -14.54 20.98 37.77
N LEU A 252 -13.75 21.76 37.02
CA LEU A 252 -14.02 23.17 36.74
C LEU A 252 -15.05 23.40 35.65
N ILE A 253 -15.06 22.62 34.57
CA ILE A 253 -15.99 22.79 33.44
C ILE A 253 -17.07 21.72 33.37
N GLY A 254 -17.03 20.74 34.27
CA GLY A 254 -17.95 19.59 34.27
C GLY A 254 -17.64 18.57 33.18
N ASP A 255 -18.19 17.36 33.32
CA ASP A 255 -18.00 16.29 32.32
C ASP A 255 -18.52 16.67 30.94
N ASP A 256 -19.65 17.38 30.86
CA ASP A 256 -20.21 17.83 29.58
C ASP A 256 -19.34 18.90 28.93
N GLY A 257 -18.77 19.83 29.72
CA GLY A 257 -17.82 20.82 29.23
C GLY A 257 -16.53 20.15 28.71
N PHE A 258 -15.98 19.20 29.46
CA PHE A 258 -14.80 18.45 29.07
C PHE A 258 -15.05 17.62 27.79
N ARG A 259 -16.16 16.91 27.73
CA ARG A 259 -16.58 16.16 26.54
C ARG A 259 -16.69 17.08 25.33
N ARG A 260 -17.27 18.27 25.49
CA ARG A 260 -17.39 19.25 24.41
C ARG A 260 -16.05 19.74 23.92
N VAL A 261 -15.10 19.99 24.82
CA VAL A 261 -13.72 20.33 24.45
C VAL A 261 -13.07 19.21 23.66
N LEU A 262 -13.21 17.96 24.11
CA LEU A 262 -12.67 16.80 23.44
C LEU A 262 -13.25 16.62 22.03
N GLU A 263 -14.57 16.67 21.90
CA GLU A 263 -15.26 16.52 20.61
C GLU A 263 -14.82 17.57 19.58
N LEU A 264 -14.74 18.83 19.98
CA LEU A 264 -14.31 19.92 19.10
C LEU A 264 -12.81 19.79 18.76
N SER A 265 -11.98 19.32 19.70
CA SER A 265 -10.57 19.07 19.43
C SER A 265 -10.38 17.94 18.42
N LEU A 266 -11.11 16.84 18.57
CA LEU A 266 -11.11 15.71 17.63
C LEU A 266 -11.66 16.11 16.25
N GLU A 267 -12.77 16.86 16.21
CA GLU A 267 -13.34 17.35 14.96
C GLU A 267 -12.31 18.13 14.14
N GLN A 268 -11.60 19.06 14.78
CA GLN A 268 -10.59 19.88 14.12
C GLN A 268 -9.37 19.04 13.68
N MET A 269 -8.88 18.16 14.55
CA MET A 269 -7.73 17.30 14.21
C MET A 269 -8.04 16.32 13.08
N LEU A 270 -9.20 15.68 13.11
CA LEU A 270 -9.61 14.75 12.05
C LEU A 270 -9.86 15.47 10.72
N ALA A 271 -10.37 16.70 10.76
CA ALA A 271 -10.52 17.53 9.55
C ALA A 271 -9.13 17.84 8.94
N ASP A 272 -8.14 18.19 9.76
CA ASP A 272 -6.78 18.47 9.32
C ASP A 272 -6.09 17.22 8.73
N ILE A 273 -6.20 16.06 9.40
CA ILE A 273 -5.68 14.78 8.93
C ILE A 273 -6.33 14.38 7.59
N ARG A 274 -7.65 14.52 7.47
CA ARG A 274 -8.37 14.24 6.22
C ARG A 274 -7.90 15.12 5.07
N ALA A 275 -7.78 16.42 5.33
CA ALA A 275 -7.32 17.38 4.32
C ALA A 275 -5.90 17.06 3.85
N ASP A 276 -4.99 16.67 4.76
CA ASP A 276 -3.63 16.28 4.39
C ASP A 276 -3.58 14.99 3.55
N LEU A 277 -4.40 13.99 3.89
CA LEU A 277 -4.48 12.74 3.16
C LEU A 277 -5.13 12.94 1.78
N GLU A 278 -6.21 13.69 1.68
CA GLU A 278 -6.87 14.02 0.41
C GLU A 278 -5.94 14.79 -0.52
N ALA A 279 -5.25 15.81 0.02
CA ALA A 279 -4.24 16.56 -0.72
C ALA A 279 -3.02 15.70 -1.12
N PHE A 280 -2.76 14.60 -0.42
CA PHE A 280 -1.77 13.58 -0.80
C PHE A 280 -2.31 12.54 -1.78
N GLY A 281 -3.58 12.64 -2.19
CA GLY A 281 -4.24 11.69 -3.09
C GLY A 281 -4.59 10.37 -2.40
N VAL A 282 -4.89 10.39 -1.10
CA VAL A 282 -5.26 9.22 -0.30
C VAL A 282 -6.64 9.44 0.31
N SER A 283 -7.54 8.48 0.08
CA SER A 283 -8.90 8.49 0.61
C SER A 283 -9.23 7.18 1.29
N PHE A 284 -10.21 7.20 2.18
CA PHE A 284 -10.70 6.04 2.92
C PHE A 284 -12.21 5.90 2.70
N ASP A 285 -12.65 4.65 2.62
CA ASP A 285 -14.08 4.32 2.49
C ASP A 285 -14.77 4.40 3.85
N ARG A 286 -14.01 4.15 4.94
CA ARG A 286 -14.51 4.22 6.31
C ARG A 286 -13.47 4.81 7.26
N TRP A 287 -13.95 5.68 8.15
CA TRP A 287 -13.26 6.18 9.34
C TRP A 287 -13.90 5.52 10.54
N TYR A 288 -13.20 4.56 11.17
CA TYR A 288 -13.71 3.73 12.24
C TYR A 288 -13.30 4.27 13.60
N SER A 289 -14.27 4.53 14.50
CA SER A 289 -14.03 5.10 15.84
C SER A 289 -13.84 3.98 16.88
N GLU A 290 -12.75 4.06 17.67
CA GLU A 290 -12.52 3.16 18.80
C GLU A 290 -13.63 3.29 19.87
N ARG A 291 -14.08 4.50 20.12
CA ARG A 291 -15.19 4.75 21.06
C ARG A 291 -16.47 4.05 20.61
N ALA A 292 -16.79 4.12 19.31
CA ALA A 292 -17.95 3.42 18.76
C ALA A 292 -17.83 1.89 18.90
N LEU A 293 -16.63 1.34 18.80
CA LEU A 293 -16.39 -0.09 19.09
C LEU A 293 -16.78 -0.46 20.51
N GLY A 294 -16.38 0.37 21.49
CA GLY A 294 -16.74 0.18 22.90
C GLY A 294 -18.24 0.23 23.15
N GLU A 295 -18.95 1.13 22.48
CA GLU A 295 -20.41 1.34 22.62
C GLU A 295 -21.25 0.28 21.88
N SER A 296 -20.71 -0.36 20.84
CA SER A 296 -21.42 -1.33 19.98
C SER A 296 -21.65 -2.70 20.61
N GLY A 297 -21.06 -3.00 21.78
CA GLY A 297 -21.06 -4.31 22.39
C GLY A 297 -20.16 -5.34 21.66
N ALA A 298 -19.35 -4.94 20.69
CA ALA A 298 -18.50 -5.84 19.92
C ALA A 298 -17.44 -6.53 20.82
N ILE A 299 -16.95 -5.82 21.84
CA ILE A 299 -15.98 -6.39 22.79
C ILE A 299 -16.62 -7.51 23.59
N ASP A 300 -17.86 -7.34 24.04
CA ASP A 300 -18.58 -8.35 24.80
C ASP A 300 -18.87 -9.58 23.93
N ARG A 301 -19.31 -9.40 22.69
CA ARG A 301 -19.50 -10.50 21.75
C ARG A 301 -18.23 -11.30 21.49
N ALA A 302 -17.08 -10.63 21.35
CA ALA A 302 -15.79 -11.31 21.17
C ALA A 302 -15.41 -12.13 22.42
N LEU A 303 -15.59 -11.57 23.62
CA LEU A 303 -15.34 -12.28 24.88
C LEU A 303 -16.29 -13.45 25.08
N GLU A 304 -17.59 -13.30 24.81
CA GLU A 304 -18.58 -14.38 24.84
C GLU A 304 -18.20 -15.52 23.89
N ARG A 305 -17.74 -15.18 22.69
CA ARG A 305 -17.28 -16.18 21.68
C ARG A 305 -16.05 -16.95 22.17
N LEU A 306 -15.08 -16.28 22.83
CA LEU A 306 -13.93 -16.93 23.45
C LEU A 306 -14.34 -17.81 24.64
N GLU A 307 -15.27 -17.36 25.46
CA GLU A 307 -15.79 -18.11 26.61
C GLU A 307 -16.53 -19.37 26.15
N ALA A 308 -17.42 -19.26 25.16
CA ALA A 308 -18.14 -20.39 24.57
C ALA A 308 -17.19 -21.45 23.99
N GLN A 309 -16.00 -21.06 23.53
CA GLN A 309 -14.94 -21.95 23.06
C GLN A 309 -14.04 -22.49 24.19
N GLY A 310 -14.29 -22.13 25.46
CA GLY A 310 -13.47 -22.53 26.60
C GLY A 310 -12.07 -21.94 26.63
N ARG A 311 -11.88 -20.75 25.97
CA ARG A 311 -10.57 -20.12 25.81
C ARG A 311 -10.25 -19.08 26.90
N LEU A 312 -11.18 -18.81 27.79
CA LEU A 312 -11.00 -17.90 28.93
C LEU A 312 -10.84 -18.66 30.25
N TYR A 313 -10.10 -18.07 31.19
CA TYR A 313 -10.01 -18.52 32.57
C TYR A 313 -9.85 -17.32 33.50
N ARG A 314 -10.18 -17.52 34.79
CA ARG A 314 -10.01 -16.50 35.85
C ARG A 314 -8.76 -16.76 36.66
N LYS A 315 -7.98 -15.71 36.89
CA LYS A 315 -6.81 -15.75 37.76
C LYS A 315 -6.64 -14.36 38.40
N GLU A 316 -6.44 -14.32 39.73
CA GLU A 316 -6.18 -13.08 40.49
C GLU A 316 -7.24 -11.98 40.23
N GLY A 317 -8.52 -12.35 40.22
CA GLY A 317 -9.62 -11.41 39.94
C GLY A 317 -9.80 -10.99 38.46
N ALA A 318 -8.81 -11.21 37.60
CA ALA A 318 -8.85 -10.87 36.17
C ALA A 318 -9.30 -12.05 35.32
N THR A 319 -9.84 -11.75 34.10
CA THR A 319 -10.13 -12.75 33.07
C THR A 319 -8.99 -12.77 32.05
N TRP A 320 -8.48 -13.98 31.81
CA TRP A 320 -7.34 -14.24 30.96
C TRP A 320 -7.75 -15.05 29.71
N PHE A 321 -7.16 -14.76 28.58
CA PHE A 321 -7.23 -15.53 27.36
C PHE A 321 -6.00 -16.45 27.23
N ARG A 322 -6.23 -17.74 26.91
CA ARG A 322 -5.19 -18.76 26.67
C ARG A 322 -4.48 -18.55 25.33
N ALA A 323 -3.77 -17.43 25.20
CA ALA A 323 -3.16 -17.04 23.95
C ALA A 323 -1.99 -17.97 23.56
N THR A 324 -1.34 -18.60 24.53
CA THR A 324 -0.25 -19.57 24.32
C THR A 324 -0.70 -20.80 23.53
N ASP A 325 -1.96 -21.24 23.68
CA ASP A 325 -2.52 -22.35 22.91
C ASP A 325 -2.60 -22.07 21.39
N PHE A 326 -2.46 -20.79 21.01
CA PHE A 326 -2.61 -20.28 19.63
C PHE A 326 -1.36 -19.58 19.09
N GLY A 327 -0.20 -19.78 19.74
CA GLY A 327 1.11 -19.31 19.25
C GLY A 327 1.55 -17.93 19.73
N ASP A 328 0.88 -17.33 20.73
CA ASP A 328 1.42 -16.17 21.44
C ASP A 328 2.46 -16.61 22.50
N GLU A 329 3.36 -15.73 22.88
CA GLU A 329 4.41 -16.01 23.88
C GLU A 329 3.87 -16.20 25.30
N LYS A 330 2.72 -15.59 25.61
CA LYS A 330 2.08 -15.65 26.94
C LYS A 330 0.57 -15.42 26.85
N ASP A 331 -0.14 -15.91 27.87
CA ASP A 331 -1.57 -15.62 28.05
C ASP A 331 -1.80 -14.13 28.29
N ARG A 332 -2.98 -13.63 27.90
CA ARG A 332 -3.31 -12.21 27.92
C ARG A 332 -4.53 -11.91 28.78
N VAL A 333 -4.42 -10.86 29.60
CA VAL A 333 -5.58 -10.32 30.31
C VAL A 333 -6.51 -9.65 29.31
N VAL A 334 -7.78 -10.03 29.30
CA VAL A 334 -8.85 -9.41 28.50
C VAL A 334 -9.77 -8.55 29.34
N VAL A 335 -10.00 -8.92 30.62
CA VAL A 335 -10.73 -8.09 31.61
C VAL A 335 -9.90 -8.00 32.88
N ARG A 336 -9.65 -6.79 33.35
CA ARG A 336 -8.89 -6.51 34.56
C ARG A 336 -9.70 -6.84 35.82
N GLU A 337 -9.05 -6.90 36.98
CA GLU A 337 -9.67 -7.12 38.29
C GLU A 337 -10.82 -6.13 38.59
N ASN A 338 -10.66 -4.87 38.18
CA ASN A 338 -11.67 -3.82 38.32
C ASN A 338 -12.82 -3.88 37.29
N GLY A 339 -12.90 -4.94 36.47
CA GLY A 339 -13.89 -5.10 35.43
C GLY A 339 -13.62 -4.34 34.12
N ALA A 340 -12.55 -3.53 34.06
CA ALA A 340 -12.21 -2.80 32.85
C ALA A 340 -11.65 -3.74 31.76
N ARG A 341 -12.13 -3.58 30.53
CA ARG A 341 -11.62 -4.29 29.36
C ARG A 341 -10.24 -3.75 28.97
N THR A 342 -9.36 -4.63 28.49
CA THR A 342 -8.02 -4.23 28.04
C THR A 342 -8.03 -3.81 26.58
N TYR A 343 -7.01 -3.07 26.16
CA TYR A 343 -6.79 -2.76 24.74
C TYR A 343 -6.74 -4.01 23.87
N PHE A 344 -6.16 -5.09 24.36
CA PHE A 344 -6.13 -6.35 23.64
C PHE A 344 -7.53 -6.92 23.37
N ALA A 345 -8.46 -6.81 24.33
CA ALA A 345 -9.85 -7.21 24.12
C ALA A 345 -10.53 -6.36 23.03
N SER A 346 -10.22 -5.06 22.97
CA SER A 346 -10.70 -4.18 21.91
C SER A 346 -10.11 -4.56 20.55
N ASP A 347 -8.81 -4.87 20.50
CA ASP A 347 -8.11 -5.24 19.27
C ASP A 347 -8.70 -6.50 18.62
N ILE A 348 -8.90 -7.57 19.40
CA ILE A 348 -9.48 -8.81 18.86
C ILE A 348 -10.95 -8.65 18.48
N ALA A 349 -11.71 -7.81 19.21
CA ALA A 349 -13.10 -7.52 18.90
C ALA A 349 -13.22 -6.72 17.58
N TYR A 350 -12.35 -5.75 17.37
CA TYR A 350 -12.31 -4.96 16.14
C TYR A 350 -12.01 -5.83 14.91
N HIS A 351 -11.03 -6.73 15.00
CA HIS A 351 -10.70 -7.64 13.90
C HIS A 351 -11.81 -8.67 13.65
N LEU A 352 -12.47 -9.15 14.72
CA LEU A 352 -13.65 -10.01 14.56
C LEU A 352 -14.78 -9.25 13.83
N GLU A 353 -15.04 -7.99 14.19
CA GLU A 353 -16.05 -7.17 13.52
C GLU A 353 -15.74 -6.97 12.02
N LYS A 354 -14.46 -6.78 11.64
CA LYS A 354 -14.07 -6.76 10.22
C LYS A 354 -14.50 -8.05 9.51
N ARG A 355 -14.30 -9.21 10.16
CA ARG A 355 -14.74 -10.52 9.63
C ARG A 355 -16.26 -10.61 9.54
N GLU A 356 -16.98 -10.18 10.58
CA GLU A 356 -18.45 -10.18 10.63
C GLU A 356 -19.07 -9.26 9.53
N ARG A 357 -18.36 -8.20 9.13
CA ARG A 357 -18.72 -7.37 7.97
C ARG A 357 -18.49 -8.09 6.62
N GLY A 358 -18.02 -9.34 6.63
CA GLY A 358 -17.84 -10.19 5.45
C GLY A 358 -16.55 -9.96 4.67
N PHE A 359 -15.51 -9.40 5.28
CA PHE A 359 -14.19 -9.34 4.66
C PHE A 359 -13.46 -10.66 4.83
N GLU A 360 -13.08 -11.27 3.72
CA GLU A 360 -12.42 -12.57 3.71
C GLU A 360 -10.93 -12.46 4.06
N ARG A 361 -10.31 -11.35 3.71
CA ARG A 361 -8.93 -11.01 4.08
C ARG A 361 -8.87 -9.66 4.78
N LEU A 362 -8.04 -9.60 5.81
CA LEU A 362 -7.71 -8.40 6.55
C LEU A 362 -6.23 -8.11 6.32
N ILE A 363 -5.91 -6.91 5.89
CA ILE A 363 -4.52 -6.46 5.70
C ILE A 363 -4.34 -5.18 6.52
N ASP A 364 -3.49 -5.25 7.53
CA ASP A 364 -3.13 -4.09 8.34
C ASP A 364 -1.73 -3.60 7.97
N VAL A 365 -1.60 -2.31 7.71
CA VAL A 365 -0.33 -1.63 7.44
C VAL A 365 0.05 -0.82 8.66
N LEU A 366 1.00 -1.32 9.44
CA LEU A 366 1.40 -0.75 10.72
C LEU A 366 2.85 -0.25 10.69
N GLY A 367 3.21 0.61 11.64
CA GLY A 367 4.61 0.95 11.89
C GLY A 367 5.41 -0.25 12.42
N ALA A 368 6.70 -0.26 12.15
CA ALA A 368 7.60 -1.37 12.54
C ALA A 368 7.68 -1.62 14.05
N ASP A 369 7.29 -0.65 14.87
CA ASP A 369 7.18 -0.75 16.33
C ASP A 369 6.05 -1.69 16.81
N HIS A 370 5.13 -2.07 15.92
CA HIS A 370 4.00 -2.95 16.21
C HIS A 370 4.27 -4.46 16.00
N HIS A 371 5.53 -4.90 15.81
CA HIS A 371 5.85 -6.30 15.51
C HIS A 371 5.29 -7.33 16.51
N GLY A 372 5.26 -7.00 17.81
CA GLY A 372 4.71 -7.87 18.86
C GLY A 372 3.18 -7.98 18.87
N TYR A 373 2.49 -7.16 18.08
CA TYR A 373 1.03 -7.11 18.02
C TYR A 373 0.44 -8.26 17.20
N VAL A 374 1.11 -8.65 16.13
CA VAL A 374 0.59 -9.57 15.09
C VAL A 374 0.20 -10.94 15.64
N ALA A 375 1.12 -11.58 16.39
CA ALA A 375 0.90 -12.93 16.89
C ALA A 375 -0.31 -13.01 17.83
N ARG A 376 -0.45 -12.04 18.74
CA ARG A 376 -1.54 -12.03 19.73
C ARG A 376 -2.92 -11.78 19.12
N VAL A 377 -3.05 -10.88 18.11
CA VAL A 377 -4.34 -10.64 17.45
C VAL A 377 -4.74 -11.85 16.62
N ARG A 378 -3.78 -12.44 15.89
CA ARG A 378 -4.02 -13.67 15.13
C ARG A 378 -4.45 -14.83 16.06
N ALA A 379 -3.81 -14.99 17.21
CA ALA A 379 -4.20 -15.96 18.22
C ALA A 379 -5.66 -15.78 18.67
N GLY A 380 -6.08 -14.54 18.91
CA GLY A 380 -7.47 -14.21 19.25
C GLY A 380 -8.47 -14.61 18.16
N LEU A 381 -8.19 -14.28 16.90
CA LEU A 381 -9.04 -14.64 15.76
C LEU A 381 -9.16 -16.15 15.59
N VAL A 382 -8.04 -16.88 15.62
CA VAL A 382 -8.05 -18.35 15.53
C VAL A 382 -8.81 -18.98 16.67
N ALA A 383 -8.64 -18.47 17.89
CA ALA A 383 -9.37 -18.95 19.07
C ALA A 383 -10.88 -18.73 18.96
N MET A 384 -11.32 -17.72 18.22
CA MET A 384 -12.72 -17.44 17.91
C MET A 384 -13.24 -18.23 16.69
N GLY A 385 -12.42 -19.10 16.09
CA GLY A 385 -12.79 -19.95 14.95
C GLY A 385 -12.61 -19.34 13.58
N GLU A 386 -11.87 -18.20 13.46
CA GLU A 386 -11.53 -17.61 12.17
C GLU A 386 -10.30 -18.31 11.56
N PRO A 387 -10.16 -18.34 10.21
CA PRO A 387 -8.98 -18.88 9.55
C PRO A 387 -7.68 -18.17 9.99
N GLY A 388 -6.61 -18.93 10.23
CA GLY A 388 -5.35 -18.39 10.73
C GLY A 388 -4.62 -17.46 9.75
N ASP A 389 -4.94 -17.54 8.47
CA ASP A 389 -4.40 -16.73 7.39
C ASP A 389 -5.31 -15.55 6.98
N CYS A 390 -6.43 -15.35 7.70
CA CYS A 390 -7.34 -14.23 7.39
C CYS A 390 -6.72 -12.86 7.67
N LEU A 391 -5.74 -12.77 8.60
CA LEU A 391 -5.04 -11.53 8.94
C LEU A 391 -3.60 -11.55 8.44
N GLU A 392 -3.27 -10.58 7.59
CA GLU A 392 -1.93 -10.25 7.12
C GLU A 392 -1.52 -8.88 7.68
N VAL A 393 -0.30 -8.75 8.19
CA VAL A 393 0.21 -7.48 8.70
C VAL A 393 1.50 -7.12 7.98
N ASN A 394 1.51 -5.94 7.36
CA ASN A 394 2.64 -5.38 6.65
C ASN A 394 3.27 -4.27 7.49
N LEU A 395 4.48 -4.50 7.99
CA LEU A 395 5.21 -3.55 8.83
C LEU A 395 6.01 -2.58 7.96
N VAL A 396 5.72 -1.29 8.10
CA VAL A 396 6.41 -0.22 7.37
C VAL A 396 7.53 0.36 8.22
N GLN A 397 8.75 0.28 7.70
CA GLN A 397 9.96 0.77 8.36
C GLN A 397 10.09 2.29 8.30
N PHE A 398 10.97 2.82 9.17
CA PHE A 398 11.18 4.25 9.36
C PHE A 398 11.70 4.96 8.10
N VAL A 399 11.42 6.26 8.04
CA VAL A 399 11.92 7.18 7.02
C VAL A 399 12.95 8.10 7.66
N ASN A 400 14.15 8.14 7.08
CA ASN A 400 15.15 9.16 7.38
C ASN A 400 15.09 10.23 6.29
N LEU A 401 14.98 11.50 6.65
CA LEU A 401 15.13 12.59 5.68
C LEU A 401 16.61 12.97 5.57
N LEU A 402 17.10 13.10 4.33
CA LEU A 402 18.44 13.55 4.03
C LEU A 402 18.40 14.91 3.33
N ARG A 403 19.29 15.81 3.74
CA ARG A 403 19.53 17.09 3.06
C ARG A 403 21.02 17.25 2.84
N GLY A 404 21.46 17.33 1.58
CA GLY A 404 22.87 17.38 1.24
C GLY A 404 23.69 16.18 1.74
N GLY A 405 23.07 14.98 1.83
CA GLY A 405 23.70 13.75 2.32
C GLY A 405 23.66 13.59 3.86
N GLU A 406 23.24 14.61 4.62
CA GLU A 406 23.15 14.56 6.08
C GLU A 406 21.71 14.29 6.55
N LYS A 407 21.57 13.49 7.63
CA LYS A 407 20.25 13.20 8.22
C LYS A 407 19.71 14.41 8.95
N ILE A 408 18.45 14.78 8.65
CA ILE A 408 17.71 15.77 9.42
C ILE A 408 17.29 15.11 10.74
N PRO A 409 17.67 15.67 11.90
CA PRO A 409 17.22 15.15 13.18
C PRO A 409 15.70 15.21 13.31
N MET A 410 15.07 14.12 13.68
CA MET A 410 13.63 14.05 13.96
C MET A 410 13.44 13.54 15.38
N GLY A 411 13.14 14.42 16.32
CA GLY A 411 12.94 14.09 17.72
C GLY A 411 11.51 14.30 18.17
N LYS A 412 10.81 13.25 18.59
CA LYS A 412 9.45 13.34 19.20
C LYS A 412 9.42 14.24 20.46
N ARG A 413 10.55 14.40 21.16
CA ARG A 413 10.63 15.15 22.43
C ARG A 413 10.76 16.66 22.26
N GLU A 414 11.19 17.14 21.09
CA GLU A 414 11.48 18.55 20.85
C GLU A 414 10.47 19.24 19.93
N ALA A 415 9.34 18.56 19.59
CA ALA A 415 8.36 18.99 18.59
C ALA A 415 8.99 19.30 17.20
N GLN A 416 10.17 18.75 16.91
CA GLN A 416 10.90 18.89 15.65
C GLN A 416 10.70 17.65 14.79
N PHE A 417 9.51 17.47 14.28
CA PHE A 417 9.26 16.50 13.22
C PHE A 417 8.76 17.21 11.98
N VAL A 418 9.26 16.79 10.82
CA VAL A 418 8.77 17.28 9.52
C VAL A 418 7.41 16.68 9.26
N THR A 419 6.42 17.52 9.06
CA THR A 419 5.05 17.08 8.72
C THR A 419 5.00 16.58 7.28
N LEU A 420 4.01 15.75 6.96
CA LEU A 420 3.74 15.34 5.59
C LEU A 420 3.45 16.56 4.69
N ARG A 421 2.75 17.56 5.22
CA ARG A 421 2.41 18.81 4.52
C ARG A 421 3.66 19.59 4.13
N GLU A 422 4.61 19.75 5.05
CA GLU A 422 5.88 20.43 4.79
C GLU A 422 6.72 19.68 3.75
N LEU A 423 6.85 18.36 3.87
CA LEU A 423 7.55 17.54 2.88
C LEU A 423 6.94 17.70 1.49
N ARG A 424 5.62 17.60 1.38
CA ARG A 424 4.90 17.77 0.11
C ARG A 424 5.06 19.17 -0.48
N ALA A 425 5.05 20.20 0.36
CA ALA A 425 5.30 21.58 -0.08
C ALA A 425 6.71 21.76 -0.64
N GLU A 426 7.71 21.07 -0.07
CA GLU A 426 9.11 21.19 -0.50
C GLU A 426 9.42 20.41 -1.78
N VAL A 427 8.97 19.13 -1.90
CA VAL A 427 9.36 18.24 -3.00
C VAL A 427 8.27 18.01 -4.04
N GLY A 428 7.03 18.41 -3.77
CA GLY A 428 5.87 18.10 -4.58
C GLY A 428 5.27 16.72 -4.30
N ASN A 429 4.01 16.55 -4.68
CA ASN A 429 3.22 15.35 -4.36
C ASN A 429 3.76 14.10 -5.08
N ASP A 430 4.07 14.22 -6.36
CA ASP A 430 4.55 13.10 -7.20
C ASP A 430 5.88 12.54 -6.70
N ALA A 431 6.85 13.42 -6.45
CA ALA A 431 8.14 13.01 -5.92
C ALA A 431 7.99 12.39 -4.53
N CYS A 432 7.17 12.99 -3.66
CA CYS A 432 6.93 12.47 -2.32
C CYS A 432 6.38 11.03 -2.37
N ARG A 433 5.32 10.78 -3.16
CA ARG A 433 4.72 9.45 -3.31
C ARG A 433 5.70 8.44 -3.90
N PHE A 434 6.37 8.82 -4.99
CA PHE A 434 7.29 7.94 -5.71
C PHE A 434 8.47 7.50 -4.83
N PHE A 435 9.10 8.44 -4.13
CA PHE A 435 10.25 8.15 -3.27
C PHE A 435 9.88 7.24 -2.11
N TYR A 436 8.70 7.38 -1.50
CA TYR A 436 8.22 6.48 -0.47
C TYR A 436 8.08 5.03 -0.95
N LEU A 437 7.83 4.83 -2.25
CA LEU A 437 7.59 3.53 -2.87
C LEU A 437 8.84 2.90 -3.52
N MET A 438 9.98 3.59 -3.54
CA MET A 438 11.21 3.10 -4.18
C MET A 438 11.82 1.88 -3.50
N ARG A 439 11.59 1.73 -2.20
CA ARG A 439 12.07 0.60 -1.40
C ARG A 439 10.93 -0.23 -0.86
N SER A 440 11.21 -1.50 -0.60
CA SER A 440 10.28 -2.38 0.09
C SER A 440 9.88 -1.79 1.44
N HIS A 441 8.62 -2.00 1.84
CA HIS A 441 8.06 -1.45 3.08
C HIS A 441 8.79 -1.91 4.35
N ASP A 442 9.35 -3.13 4.32
CA ASP A 442 10.09 -3.76 5.42
C ASP A 442 11.56 -3.30 5.53
N GLN A 443 11.99 -2.39 4.66
CA GLN A 443 13.33 -1.79 4.70
C GLN A 443 13.27 -0.32 5.09
N PRO A 444 14.23 0.19 5.88
CA PRO A 444 14.36 1.61 6.14
C PRO A 444 14.54 2.40 4.85
N LEU A 445 13.95 3.60 4.80
CA LEU A 445 14.02 4.48 3.65
C LEU A 445 14.81 5.74 3.98
N ASP A 446 15.87 5.98 3.24
CA ASP A 446 16.55 7.26 3.19
C ASP A 446 15.93 8.10 2.07
N PHE A 447 15.25 9.17 2.44
CA PHE A 447 14.55 10.10 1.54
C PHE A 447 15.43 11.32 1.29
N ASP A 448 16.05 11.38 0.13
CA ASP A 448 16.90 12.49 -0.28
C ASP A 448 16.06 13.64 -0.87
N LEU A 449 16.01 14.75 -0.14
CA LEU A 449 15.24 15.94 -0.51
C LEU A 449 15.79 16.63 -1.76
N GLU A 450 17.11 16.69 -1.92
CA GLU A 450 17.72 17.36 -3.07
C GLU A 450 17.51 16.54 -4.34
N LEU A 451 17.67 15.22 -4.26
CA LEU A 451 17.36 14.33 -5.37
C LEU A 451 15.88 14.39 -5.76
N ALA A 452 14.98 14.45 -4.77
CA ALA A 452 13.54 14.51 -5.02
C ALA A 452 13.10 15.80 -5.73
N LYS A 453 13.82 16.91 -5.53
CA LYS A 453 13.58 18.21 -6.19
C LYS A 453 14.26 18.33 -7.55
N ALA A 454 15.27 17.49 -7.83
CA ALA A 454 16.09 17.62 -9.04
C ALA A 454 15.26 17.37 -10.32
N ARG A 455 15.42 18.26 -11.31
CA ARG A 455 14.82 18.11 -12.64
C ARG A 455 15.85 17.57 -13.64
N THR A 456 16.45 16.45 -13.28
CA THR A 456 17.49 15.77 -14.04
C THR A 456 17.20 14.28 -14.15
N ASN A 457 17.91 13.60 -15.04
CA ASN A 457 17.79 12.15 -15.22
C ASN A 457 18.17 11.32 -13.97
N GLU A 458 18.83 11.93 -13.00
CA GLU A 458 19.15 11.29 -11.72
C GLU A 458 17.91 11.10 -10.85
N ASN A 459 16.93 12.02 -10.95
CA ASN A 459 15.67 11.88 -10.27
C ASN A 459 14.78 10.87 -11.00
N PRO A 460 14.50 9.70 -10.39
CA PRO A 460 13.82 8.61 -11.09
C PRO A 460 12.37 8.92 -11.46
N VAL A 461 11.64 9.73 -10.68
CA VAL A 461 10.28 10.11 -11.06
C VAL A 461 10.29 11.06 -12.25
N TYR A 462 11.20 12.04 -12.24
CA TYR A 462 11.39 12.95 -13.36
C TYR A 462 11.73 12.18 -14.63
N TYR A 463 12.65 11.22 -14.55
CA TYR A 463 13.10 10.40 -15.68
C TYR A 463 11.95 9.61 -16.33
N ILE A 464 11.05 9.03 -15.52
CA ILE A 464 9.88 8.30 -16.03
C ILE A 464 8.85 9.26 -16.63
N GLN A 465 8.55 10.36 -15.95
CA GLN A 465 7.62 11.38 -16.45
C GLN A 465 8.14 12.00 -17.75
N TYR A 466 9.45 12.19 -17.87
CA TYR A 466 10.09 12.69 -19.09
C TYR A 466 9.94 11.71 -20.26
N ALA A 467 9.97 10.40 -20.03
CA ALA A 467 9.68 9.40 -21.06
C ALA A 467 8.24 9.59 -21.61
N HIS A 468 7.26 9.77 -20.71
CA HIS A 468 5.86 10.02 -21.10
C HIS A 468 5.72 11.32 -21.91
N ALA A 469 6.33 12.42 -21.46
CA ALA A 469 6.27 13.72 -22.12
C ALA A 469 6.99 13.72 -23.49
N ARG A 470 8.07 12.94 -23.64
CA ARG A 470 8.75 12.78 -24.93
C ARG A 470 7.85 12.19 -26.00
N VAL A 471 7.01 11.19 -25.66
CA VAL A 471 6.05 10.63 -26.63
C VAL A 471 5.04 11.69 -27.07
N ALA A 472 4.50 12.48 -26.14
CA ALA A 472 3.62 13.60 -26.49
C ALA A 472 4.30 14.62 -27.43
N SER A 473 5.60 14.86 -27.20
CA SER A 473 6.40 15.74 -28.08
C SER A 473 6.57 15.16 -29.50
N VAL A 474 6.76 13.83 -29.63
CA VAL A 474 6.81 13.15 -30.95
C VAL A 474 5.50 13.34 -31.70
N MET A 475 4.36 13.21 -31.04
CA MET A 475 3.05 13.40 -31.66
C MET A 475 2.83 14.86 -32.13
N LYS A 476 3.29 15.82 -31.33
CA LYS A 476 3.27 17.25 -31.75
C LYS A 476 4.15 17.49 -32.97
N GLN A 477 5.35 16.88 -33.04
CA GLN A 477 6.24 16.98 -34.19
C GLN A 477 5.66 16.30 -35.43
N LEU A 478 4.95 15.18 -35.29
CA LEU A 478 4.25 14.50 -36.37
C LEU A 478 3.25 15.47 -37.05
N ALA A 479 2.36 16.06 -36.22
CA ALA A 479 1.37 17.01 -36.69
C ALA A 479 2.01 18.26 -37.35
N ALA A 480 3.09 18.80 -36.76
CA ALA A 480 3.82 19.95 -37.31
C ALA A 480 4.47 19.66 -38.69
N ARG A 481 4.77 18.39 -38.97
CA ARG A 481 5.28 17.96 -40.31
C ARG A 481 4.16 17.61 -41.30
N GLY A 482 2.88 17.79 -40.92
CA GLY A 482 1.73 17.52 -41.77
C GLY A 482 1.40 16.04 -41.96
N PHE A 483 1.89 15.19 -41.07
CA PHE A 483 1.53 13.78 -41.05
C PHE A 483 0.45 13.50 -39.99
N GLU A 484 -0.39 12.52 -40.29
CA GLU A 484 -1.35 11.94 -39.36
C GLU A 484 -0.95 10.51 -39.02
N LEU A 485 -1.31 10.05 -37.82
CA LEU A 485 -1.14 8.67 -37.38
C LEU A 485 -2.34 7.84 -37.85
N ASP A 486 -2.07 6.79 -38.61
CA ASP A 486 -2.99 5.65 -38.76
C ASP A 486 -2.57 4.53 -37.80
N CYS A 487 -3.23 4.48 -36.62
CA CYS A 487 -2.92 3.50 -35.61
C CYS A 487 -3.27 2.07 -36.06
N ALA A 488 -4.34 1.91 -36.85
CA ALA A 488 -4.75 0.60 -37.35
C ALA A 488 -3.73 0.03 -38.34
N GLU A 489 -3.24 0.85 -39.26
CA GLU A 489 -2.14 0.47 -40.15
C GLU A 489 -0.85 0.21 -39.40
N GLY A 490 -0.55 1.02 -38.36
CA GLY A 490 0.61 0.84 -37.51
C GLY A 490 0.62 -0.52 -36.81
N LEU A 491 -0.49 -0.90 -36.23
CA LEU A 491 -0.66 -2.23 -35.57
C LEU A 491 -0.61 -3.38 -36.60
N ALA A 492 -1.22 -3.21 -37.77
CA ALA A 492 -1.15 -4.21 -38.85
C ALA A 492 0.27 -4.36 -39.44
N SER A 493 1.10 -3.33 -39.28
CA SER A 493 2.50 -3.31 -39.75
C SER A 493 3.54 -3.56 -38.65
N ALA A 494 3.10 -3.98 -37.45
CA ALA A 494 3.96 -4.16 -36.27
C ALA A 494 5.08 -5.21 -36.49
N GLN A 495 4.94 -6.13 -37.46
CA GLN A 495 6.00 -7.06 -37.87
C GLN A 495 7.23 -6.36 -38.48
N MET A 496 7.11 -5.09 -38.89
CA MET A 496 8.24 -4.28 -39.36
C MET A 496 9.15 -3.79 -38.20
N LEU A 497 8.69 -3.88 -36.98
CA LEU A 497 9.45 -3.53 -35.76
C LEU A 497 10.46 -4.64 -35.41
N ALA A 498 11.45 -4.83 -36.29
CA ALA A 498 12.43 -5.93 -36.18
C ALA A 498 13.79 -5.48 -35.63
N GLY A 499 13.99 -4.18 -35.39
CA GLY A 499 15.19 -3.64 -34.78
C GLY A 499 15.39 -4.08 -33.34
N GLU A 500 16.63 -4.17 -32.89
CA GLU A 500 16.99 -4.60 -31.52
C GLU A 500 16.28 -3.74 -30.46
N GLN A 501 16.29 -2.43 -30.60
CA GLN A 501 15.65 -1.50 -29.67
C GLN A 501 14.12 -1.61 -29.70
N GLU A 502 13.54 -1.83 -30.90
CA GLU A 502 12.10 -2.03 -31.05
C GLU A 502 11.64 -3.31 -30.34
N GLN A 503 12.40 -4.40 -30.50
CA GLN A 503 12.14 -5.66 -29.82
C GLN A 503 12.32 -5.55 -28.30
N ALA A 504 13.33 -4.80 -27.83
CA ALA A 504 13.54 -4.54 -26.41
C ALA A 504 12.35 -3.79 -25.79
N VAL A 505 11.80 -2.78 -26.49
CA VAL A 505 10.60 -2.06 -26.05
C VAL A 505 9.38 -3.00 -26.01
N LEU A 506 9.13 -3.78 -27.07
CA LEU A 506 8.02 -4.74 -27.13
C LEU A 506 8.09 -5.76 -25.97
N ASN A 507 9.28 -6.31 -25.74
CA ASN A 507 9.53 -7.24 -24.64
C ASN A 507 9.25 -6.61 -23.27
N SER A 508 9.68 -5.36 -23.07
CA SER A 508 9.46 -4.64 -21.81
C SER A 508 7.97 -4.39 -21.58
N LEU A 509 7.24 -3.92 -22.60
CA LEU A 509 5.79 -3.68 -22.54
C LEU A 509 5.00 -4.94 -22.17
N ALA A 510 5.37 -6.08 -22.77
CA ALA A 510 4.70 -7.36 -22.57
C ALA A 510 4.83 -7.91 -21.13
N ARG A 511 5.80 -7.40 -20.35
CA ARG A 511 6.03 -7.81 -18.94
C ARG A 511 5.07 -7.13 -17.95
N TYR A 512 4.46 -6.01 -18.31
CA TYR A 512 3.67 -5.19 -17.38
C TYR A 512 2.56 -5.97 -16.64
N PRO A 513 1.72 -6.79 -17.30
CA PRO A 513 0.67 -7.55 -16.60
C PRO A 513 1.21 -8.53 -15.54
N GLU A 514 2.35 -9.16 -15.83
CA GLU A 514 3.01 -10.10 -14.92
C GLU A 514 3.62 -9.37 -13.72
N VAL A 515 4.27 -8.22 -13.97
CA VAL A 515 4.83 -7.37 -12.90
C VAL A 515 3.74 -6.90 -11.96
N LEU A 516 2.62 -6.44 -12.49
CA LEU A 516 1.49 -5.97 -11.67
C LEU A 516 0.90 -7.10 -10.83
N ALA A 517 0.67 -8.27 -11.43
CA ALA A 517 0.14 -9.43 -10.72
C ALA A 517 1.07 -9.87 -9.58
N LEU A 518 2.38 -9.96 -9.84
CA LEU A 518 3.38 -10.32 -8.82
C LEU A 518 3.52 -9.25 -7.75
N ALA A 519 3.52 -7.97 -8.12
CA ALA A 519 3.59 -6.86 -7.18
C ALA A 519 2.39 -6.86 -6.23
N ALA A 520 1.19 -7.10 -6.74
CA ALA A 520 -0.02 -7.20 -5.93
C ALA A 520 0.02 -8.44 -5.01
N THR A 521 0.40 -9.61 -5.53
CA THR A 521 0.49 -10.86 -4.76
C THR A 521 1.51 -10.76 -3.63
N ASN A 522 2.66 -10.15 -3.89
CA ASN A 522 3.77 -10.03 -2.94
C ASN A 522 3.71 -8.76 -2.08
N ARG A 523 2.67 -7.94 -2.20
CA ARG A 523 2.55 -6.64 -1.50
C ARG A 523 3.73 -5.71 -1.77
N ALA A 524 4.25 -5.68 -2.99
CA ALA A 524 5.51 -5.09 -3.39
C ALA A 524 5.36 -3.93 -4.41
N PRO A 525 4.81 -2.76 -4.02
CA PRO A 525 4.69 -1.60 -4.92
C PRO A 525 6.01 -1.20 -5.58
N HIS A 526 7.14 -1.36 -4.88
CA HIS A 526 8.48 -1.07 -5.41
C HIS A 526 8.83 -1.86 -6.69
N ALA A 527 8.23 -3.03 -6.90
CA ALA A 527 8.42 -3.78 -8.13
C ALA A 527 7.85 -3.04 -9.36
N VAL A 528 6.72 -2.32 -9.20
CA VAL A 528 6.16 -1.45 -10.25
C VAL A 528 7.07 -0.26 -10.50
N VAL A 529 7.61 0.35 -9.44
CA VAL A 529 8.57 1.46 -9.54
C VAL A 529 9.82 1.05 -10.34
N HIS A 530 10.40 -0.11 -10.03
CA HIS A 530 11.58 -0.63 -10.74
C HIS A 530 11.27 -0.92 -12.20
N TYR A 531 10.12 -1.55 -12.47
CA TYR A 531 9.68 -1.82 -13.84
C TYR A 531 9.52 -0.54 -14.67
N LEU A 532 8.88 0.51 -14.11
CA LEU A 532 8.71 1.77 -14.82
C LEU A 532 10.04 2.47 -15.15
N ARG A 533 11.02 2.39 -14.23
CA ARG A 533 12.38 2.90 -14.50
C ARG A 533 13.06 2.12 -15.62
N GLU A 534 12.94 0.81 -15.62
CA GLU A 534 13.48 -0.06 -16.68
C GLU A 534 12.83 0.26 -18.02
N LEU A 535 11.49 0.36 -18.09
CA LEU A 535 10.75 0.71 -19.30
C LEU A 535 11.16 2.09 -19.82
N ALA A 536 11.27 3.09 -18.94
CA ALA A 536 11.73 4.42 -19.31
C ALA A 536 13.16 4.39 -19.89
N ASN A 537 14.08 3.63 -19.29
CA ASN A 537 15.43 3.48 -19.79
C ASN A 537 15.48 2.83 -21.18
N VAL A 538 14.74 1.74 -21.38
CA VAL A 538 14.62 1.07 -22.68
C VAL A 538 14.04 2.03 -23.73
N PHE A 539 13.01 2.79 -23.38
CA PHE A 539 12.41 3.79 -24.27
C PHE A 539 13.39 4.93 -24.61
N HIS A 540 14.11 5.48 -23.63
CA HIS A 540 15.08 6.55 -23.90
C HIS A 540 16.23 6.08 -24.79
N THR A 541 16.66 4.82 -24.65
CA THR A 541 17.65 4.21 -25.55
C THR A 541 17.11 4.14 -26.98
N TYR A 542 15.89 3.65 -27.15
CA TYR A 542 15.21 3.59 -28.44
C TYR A 542 15.02 4.97 -29.05
N TYR A 543 14.57 5.95 -28.24
CA TYR A 543 14.37 7.34 -28.68
C TYR A 543 15.65 8.00 -29.24
N ASN A 544 16.79 7.68 -28.64
CA ASN A 544 18.07 8.25 -29.07
C ASN A 544 18.67 7.52 -30.29
N ALA A 545 18.31 6.25 -30.51
CA ALA A 545 18.85 5.43 -31.57
C ALA A 545 18.08 5.55 -32.90
N GLU A 546 16.75 5.77 -32.84
CA GLU A 546 15.87 5.61 -33.97
C GLU A 546 15.04 6.88 -34.26
N GLN A 547 14.76 7.10 -35.53
CA GLN A 547 13.82 8.14 -35.98
C GLN A 547 12.42 7.56 -36.14
N PHE A 548 11.43 8.13 -35.46
CA PHE A 548 10.05 7.66 -35.53
C PHE A 548 9.31 8.19 -36.76
N ILE A 549 9.56 9.46 -37.15
CA ILE A 549 8.89 10.14 -38.27
C ILE A 549 9.74 9.94 -39.52
N VAL A 550 9.63 8.75 -40.12
CA VAL A 550 10.30 8.36 -41.38
C VAL A 550 9.37 8.51 -42.59
N SER A 551 9.92 8.44 -43.80
CA SER A 551 9.15 8.57 -45.05
C SER A 551 8.22 7.38 -45.30
N ASP A 552 8.65 6.17 -44.99
CA ASP A 552 7.78 4.96 -45.09
C ASP A 552 6.61 5.07 -44.09
N ALA A 553 5.41 5.19 -44.63
CA ALA A 553 4.20 5.39 -43.84
C ALA A 553 3.90 4.21 -42.92
N ARG A 554 4.11 2.98 -43.39
CA ARG A 554 3.84 1.76 -42.60
C ARG A 554 4.79 1.64 -41.41
N LEU A 555 6.10 1.82 -41.67
CA LEU A 555 7.10 1.79 -40.60
C LEU A 555 6.90 2.95 -39.61
N ARG A 556 6.61 4.18 -40.14
CA ARG A 556 6.27 5.33 -39.31
C ARG A 556 5.10 5.04 -38.37
N ASN A 557 3.98 4.55 -38.91
CA ASN A 557 2.79 4.24 -38.13
C ASN A 557 3.05 3.12 -37.12
N ALA A 558 3.84 2.09 -37.46
CA ALA A 558 4.23 1.02 -36.55
C ALA A 558 5.08 1.55 -35.38
N ARG A 559 6.09 2.39 -35.64
CA ARG A 559 6.93 3.03 -34.62
C ARG A 559 6.12 3.95 -33.70
N LEU A 560 5.20 4.73 -34.28
CA LEU A 560 4.32 5.60 -33.50
C LEU A 560 3.34 4.81 -32.64
N ALA A 561 2.78 3.71 -33.14
CA ALA A 561 1.95 2.81 -32.32
C ALA A 561 2.76 2.23 -31.14
N LEU A 562 4.03 1.84 -31.37
CA LEU A 562 4.91 1.33 -30.31
C LEU A 562 5.16 2.37 -29.22
N VAL A 563 5.52 3.60 -29.58
CA VAL A 563 5.81 4.64 -28.55
C VAL A 563 4.56 5.09 -27.81
N LEU A 564 3.38 5.10 -28.46
CA LEU A 564 2.10 5.31 -27.77
C LEU A 564 1.79 4.17 -26.78
N GLY A 565 2.14 2.93 -27.12
CA GLY A 565 2.07 1.80 -26.19
C GLY A 565 2.95 2.02 -24.96
N VAL A 566 4.16 2.57 -25.12
CA VAL A 566 5.03 2.97 -23.99
C VAL A 566 4.35 4.03 -23.14
N GLN A 567 3.81 5.08 -23.77
CA GLN A 567 3.12 6.17 -23.06
C GLN A 567 1.96 5.63 -22.23
N GLN A 568 1.14 4.74 -22.82
CA GLN A 568 -0.01 4.13 -22.12
C GLN A 568 0.42 3.30 -20.92
N VAL A 569 1.44 2.46 -21.04
CA VAL A 569 1.91 1.61 -19.95
C VAL A 569 2.57 2.44 -18.83
N ILE A 570 3.34 3.45 -19.17
CA ILE A 570 3.90 4.39 -18.16
C ILE A 570 2.75 5.09 -17.42
N ARG A 571 1.74 5.60 -18.13
CA ARG A 571 0.56 6.23 -17.51
C ARG A 571 -0.16 5.26 -16.56
N ASN A 572 -0.41 4.03 -16.99
CA ASN A 572 -1.06 3.01 -16.18
C ASN A 572 -0.28 2.74 -14.88
N GLY A 573 1.03 2.55 -14.99
CA GLY A 573 1.89 2.31 -13.83
C GLY A 573 1.96 3.50 -12.88
N LEU A 574 2.15 4.72 -13.38
CA LEU A 574 2.17 5.94 -12.58
C LEU A 574 0.82 6.17 -11.86
N THR A 575 -0.30 5.92 -12.55
CA THR A 575 -1.64 6.01 -11.96
C THR A 575 -1.82 5.06 -10.76
N LEU A 576 -1.32 3.82 -10.86
CA LEU A 576 -1.34 2.88 -9.72
C LEU A 576 -0.56 3.42 -8.52
N LEU A 577 0.58 4.08 -8.76
CA LEU A 577 1.40 4.70 -7.72
C LEU A 577 0.78 6.00 -7.18
N GLY A 578 -0.26 6.54 -7.83
CA GLY A 578 -0.83 7.85 -7.54
C GLY A 578 0.10 9.00 -7.88
N VAL A 579 0.87 8.85 -8.96
CA VAL A 579 1.80 9.82 -9.53
C VAL A 579 1.26 10.28 -10.88
N SER A 580 1.41 11.56 -11.20
CA SER A 580 0.92 12.12 -12.47
C SER A 580 1.76 11.69 -13.67
N ALA A 581 1.16 11.69 -14.86
CA ALA A 581 1.81 11.42 -16.14
C ALA A 581 1.68 12.65 -17.04
N PRO A 582 2.56 13.68 -16.89
CA PRO A 582 2.46 14.93 -17.64
C PRO A 582 2.80 14.76 -19.11
N GLU A 583 2.15 15.53 -19.98
CA GLU A 583 2.43 15.58 -21.42
C GLU A 583 3.49 16.64 -21.81
N SER A 584 3.92 17.43 -20.83
CA SER A 584 4.98 18.43 -20.98
C SER A 584 5.72 18.61 -19.67
N MET A 585 7.02 18.81 -19.75
CA MET A 585 7.90 19.03 -18.60
C MET A 585 8.88 20.18 -18.87
#